data_a634bbfabb6293b0ee67944cc0f23fbb
#
_entry.id   a634bbfabb6293b0ee67944cc0f23fbb
#
_cell.length_a   1.000
_cell.length_b   1.000
_cell.length_c   1.000
_cell.angle_alpha   90.00
_cell.angle_beta   90.00
_cell.angle_gamma   90.00
#
_symmetry.space_group_name_H-M   'P 1'
#
loop_
_entity.id
_entity.type
_entity.pdbx_description
1 polymer ?
#
loop_
_entity_poly.entity_id
_entity_poly.type
_entity_poly.pdbx_seq_one_letter_code
_entity_poly.pdbx_strand_id
1 'polypeptide(L)'
;MLFFDCLMWERIMNEQWKKAVIHLECATDSKSYYDRRDEIAELGKKLSKAEITPDEYIEETYFKFRDVRVHGTALFVSHNGKRYLLTARHVLFDEIYAEGYLNFEEKVVANFTEDIKNKRLQDARNTIFSYIFRVPSLDEVLSGKNVIEQQSLICLSAGLVDSRPYSFSNPHLDLAIISLDDYTTKDFADELEAIGYIPVPSDLIEDGPTEEGADIFTIGFPGATSLIGTSNLDSVSAHRASNYFSLPVSSWGRVSMLHTLLPFYWCDMSIYPGNSGGPVIENGKLVGVVSAQAVLPIDAVPQITTRIPFAKIIKTTFAKKLIEEFEATKSK
;
A
#
# COMPACT_ATOMS: atom_id res chain seq x y z
N MET A 1 8.35 -22.30 -34.74
CA MET A 1 9.48 -21.70 -34.03
C MET A 1 9.11 -20.35 -33.39
N LEU A 2 8.56 -19.37 -34.11
CA LEU A 2 8.17 -18.06 -33.58
C LEU A 2 7.11 -18.06 -32.43
N PHE A 3 6.18 -19.00 -32.42
CA PHE A 3 5.14 -19.09 -31.38
C PHE A 3 5.68 -19.61 -30.04
N PHE A 4 6.66 -20.48 -30.04
CA PHE A 4 7.30 -21.00 -28.83
C PHE A 4 8.18 -19.93 -28.16
N ASP A 5 8.82 -19.09 -28.94
CA ASP A 5 9.66 -18.00 -28.44
C ASP A 5 8.81 -16.91 -27.76
N CYS A 6 7.65 -16.57 -28.30
CA CYS A 6 6.73 -15.57 -27.72
C CYS A 6 6.21 -16.01 -26.34
N LEU A 7 5.72 -17.23 -26.22
CA LEU A 7 5.22 -17.78 -24.93
C LEU A 7 6.33 -17.89 -23.87
N MET A 8 7.55 -18.17 -24.28
CA MET A 8 8.68 -18.25 -23.37
C MET A 8 9.07 -16.85 -22.89
N TRP A 9 9.05 -15.82 -23.75
CA TRP A 9 9.28 -14.43 -23.41
C TRP A 9 8.23 -13.90 -22.44
N GLU A 10 6.96 -14.12 -22.71
CA GLU A 10 5.86 -13.70 -21.81
C GLU A 10 5.99 -14.34 -20.43
N ARG A 11 6.37 -15.61 -20.36
CA ARG A 11 6.60 -16.31 -19.10
C ARG A 11 7.77 -15.72 -18.31
N ILE A 12 8.89 -15.44 -18.96
CA ILE A 12 10.07 -14.84 -18.34
C ILE A 12 9.75 -13.44 -17.84
N MET A 13 9.06 -12.63 -18.63
CA MET A 13 8.65 -11.28 -18.24
C MET A 13 7.72 -11.29 -17.03
N ASN A 14 6.73 -12.17 -17.01
CA ASN A 14 5.80 -12.29 -15.89
C ASN A 14 6.52 -12.69 -14.58
N GLU A 15 7.49 -13.61 -14.66
CA GLU A 15 8.31 -14.01 -13.50
C GLU A 15 9.17 -12.85 -12.97
N GLN A 16 9.75 -12.03 -13.85
CA GLN A 16 10.51 -10.86 -13.44
C GLN A 16 9.67 -9.87 -12.64
N TRP A 17 8.45 -9.56 -13.12
CA TRP A 17 7.55 -8.63 -12.44
C TRP A 17 7.02 -9.19 -11.13
N LYS A 18 6.80 -10.50 -11.01
CA LYS A 18 6.44 -11.15 -9.75
C LYS A 18 7.52 -10.97 -8.68
N LYS A 19 8.80 -10.93 -9.09
CA LYS A 19 9.92 -10.68 -8.17
C LYS A 19 10.05 -9.23 -7.72
N ALA A 20 9.28 -8.33 -8.30
CA ALA A 20 9.31 -6.91 -7.98
C ALA A 20 8.10 -6.44 -7.15
N VAL A 21 7.07 -7.27 -6.99
CA VAL A 21 5.86 -6.88 -6.24
C VAL A 21 5.86 -7.44 -4.83
N ILE A 22 5.46 -6.61 -3.89
CA ILE A 22 5.45 -6.91 -2.46
C ILE A 22 4.05 -6.72 -1.92
N HIS A 23 3.56 -7.68 -1.12
CA HIS A 23 2.32 -7.54 -0.40
C HIS A 23 2.49 -6.51 0.71
N LEU A 24 1.72 -5.43 0.62
CA LEU A 24 1.70 -4.37 1.60
C LEU A 24 0.45 -4.52 2.48
N GLU A 25 0.67 -4.66 3.77
CA GLU A 25 -0.38 -4.67 4.77
C GLU A 25 -0.14 -3.51 5.74
N CYS A 26 -1.13 -2.64 5.88
CA CYS A 26 -1.09 -1.48 6.76
C CYS A 26 -2.16 -1.60 7.82
N ALA A 27 -1.83 -1.27 9.06
CA ALA A 27 -2.74 -1.34 10.19
C ALA A 27 -2.96 0.02 10.84
N THR A 28 -4.21 0.32 11.16
CA THR A 28 -4.62 1.53 11.89
C THR A 28 -5.66 1.20 12.95
N ASP A 29 -5.98 2.20 13.75
CA ASP A 29 -7.05 2.11 14.73
C ASP A 29 -8.42 2.21 14.03
N SER A 30 -9.41 1.48 14.54
CA SER A 30 -10.79 1.60 14.06
C SER A 30 -11.40 2.96 14.39
N LYS A 31 -12.43 3.37 13.65
CA LYS A 31 -13.19 4.59 13.95
C LYS A 31 -13.76 4.57 15.38
N SER A 32 -14.25 3.42 15.83
CA SER A 32 -14.75 3.24 17.19
C SER A 32 -13.68 3.45 18.27
N TYR A 33 -12.41 3.20 17.99
CA TYR A 33 -11.32 3.54 18.88
C TYR A 33 -11.23 5.06 19.08
N TYR A 34 -11.32 5.85 18.03
CA TYR A 34 -11.29 7.31 18.14
C TYR A 34 -12.52 7.88 18.84
N ASP A 35 -13.69 7.30 18.60
CA ASP A 35 -14.94 7.71 19.25
C ASP A 35 -14.90 7.45 20.77
N ARG A 36 -14.12 6.46 21.24
CA ARG A 36 -13.96 6.05 22.63
C ARG A 36 -12.70 6.59 23.32
N ARG A 37 -12.06 7.58 22.75
CA ARG A 37 -10.80 8.10 23.28
C ARG A 37 -10.85 8.47 24.77
N ASP A 38 -11.95 9.07 25.21
CA ASP A 38 -12.12 9.46 26.61
C ASP A 38 -12.19 8.23 27.52
N GLU A 39 -12.89 7.17 27.10
CA GLU A 39 -12.95 5.90 27.84
C GLU A 39 -11.57 5.23 27.92
N ILE A 40 -10.83 5.25 26.82
CA ILE A 40 -9.46 4.70 26.75
C ILE A 40 -8.51 5.49 27.67
N ALA A 41 -8.66 6.81 27.73
CA ALA A 41 -7.91 7.65 28.66
C ALA A 41 -8.21 7.31 30.12
N GLU A 42 -9.47 7.04 30.48
CA GLU A 42 -9.85 6.60 31.82
C GLU A 42 -9.30 5.18 32.15
N LEU A 43 -9.31 4.26 31.17
CA LEU A 43 -8.66 2.96 31.33
C LEU A 43 -7.15 3.11 31.58
N GLY A 44 -6.49 4.03 30.88
CA GLY A 44 -5.08 4.37 31.13
C GLY A 44 -4.81 4.90 32.53
N LYS A 45 -5.73 5.72 33.09
CA LYS A 45 -5.64 6.16 34.50
C LYS A 45 -5.83 5.00 35.48
N LYS A 46 -6.77 4.08 35.20
CA LYS A 46 -6.95 2.88 36.04
C LYS A 46 -5.73 1.98 36.01
N LEU A 47 -5.12 1.78 34.85
CA LEU A 47 -3.88 1.03 34.71
C LEU A 47 -2.75 1.67 35.53
N SER A 48 -2.59 3.00 35.47
CA SER A 48 -1.55 3.72 36.22
C SER A 48 -1.71 3.63 37.73
N LYS A 49 -2.93 3.37 38.21
CA LYS A 49 -3.25 3.14 39.62
C LYS A 49 -3.25 1.67 40.02
N ALA A 50 -2.90 0.77 39.09
CA ALA A 50 -3.00 -0.69 39.27
C ALA A 50 -4.42 -1.20 39.62
N GLU A 51 -5.45 -0.48 39.20
CA GLU A 51 -6.85 -0.88 39.36
C GLU A 51 -7.28 -1.95 38.30
N ILE A 52 -6.55 -2.01 37.17
CA ILE A 52 -6.66 -3.03 36.15
C ILE A 52 -5.27 -3.52 35.77
N THR A 53 -5.18 -4.74 35.23
CA THR A 53 -3.94 -5.31 34.74
C THR A 53 -3.57 -4.78 33.36
N PRO A 54 -2.28 -4.88 32.93
CA PRO A 54 -1.87 -4.58 31.56
C PRO A 54 -2.63 -5.40 30.52
N ASP A 55 -2.92 -6.66 30.80
CA ASP A 55 -3.64 -7.56 29.90
C ASP A 55 -5.11 -7.09 29.70
N GLU A 56 -5.80 -6.74 30.80
CA GLU A 56 -7.15 -6.17 30.73
C GLU A 56 -7.16 -4.83 29.97
N TYR A 57 -6.16 -3.97 30.19
CA TYR A 57 -6.02 -2.73 29.43
C TYR A 57 -5.83 -2.99 27.94
N ILE A 58 -4.96 -3.92 27.58
CA ILE A 58 -4.68 -4.33 26.21
C ILE A 58 -5.95 -4.93 25.58
N GLU A 59 -6.63 -5.83 26.27
CA GLU A 59 -7.88 -6.41 25.79
C GLU A 59 -8.95 -5.36 25.49
N GLU A 60 -9.18 -4.41 26.39
CA GLU A 60 -10.19 -3.38 26.22
C GLU A 60 -9.82 -2.33 25.16
N THR A 61 -8.55 -2.03 24.95
CA THR A 61 -8.11 -0.94 24.07
C THR A 61 -7.59 -1.42 22.72
N TYR A 62 -6.88 -2.56 22.68
CA TYR A 62 -6.26 -3.06 21.44
C TYR A 62 -7.13 -4.08 20.72
N PHE A 63 -7.65 -5.05 21.45
CA PHE A 63 -8.33 -6.19 20.82
C PHE A 63 -9.70 -5.88 20.29
N LYS A 64 -10.46 -5.01 20.97
CA LYS A 64 -11.83 -4.73 20.58
C LYS A 64 -11.96 -3.69 19.46
N PHE A 65 -10.96 -2.81 19.26
CA PHE A 65 -11.17 -1.58 18.51
C PHE A 65 -10.04 -1.20 17.54
N ARG A 66 -8.92 -1.90 17.61
CA ARG A 66 -7.82 -1.76 16.67
C ARG A 66 -7.93 -2.87 15.65
N ASP A 67 -7.39 -2.72 14.49
CA ASP A 67 -7.27 -3.65 13.39
C ASP A 67 -8.15 -3.37 12.18
N VAL A 68 -8.23 -2.11 11.78
CA VAL A 68 -8.54 -1.84 10.38
C VAL A 68 -7.28 -2.13 9.58
N ARG A 69 -7.39 -3.13 8.71
CA ARG A 69 -6.29 -3.55 7.84
C ARG A 69 -6.56 -3.09 6.43
N VAL A 70 -5.59 -2.36 5.88
CA VAL A 70 -5.57 -1.97 4.48
C VAL A 70 -4.53 -2.84 3.77
N HIS A 71 -4.98 -3.57 2.77
CA HIS A 71 -4.12 -4.40 1.95
C HIS A 71 -3.86 -3.71 0.62
N GLY A 72 -2.63 -3.79 0.16
CA GLY A 72 -2.21 -3.23 -1.12
C GLY A 72 -1.03 -3.99 -1.70
N THR A 73 -0.57 -3.47 -2.80
CA THR A 73 0.62 -3.93 -3.51
C THR A 73 1.63 -2.80 -3.55
N ALA A 74 2.89 -3.10 -3.35
CA ALA A 74 3.98 -2.17 -3.60
C ALA A 74 4.89 -2.72 -4.69
N LEU A 75 5.37 -1.86 -5.56
CA LEU A 75 6.37 -2.18 -6.58
C LEU A 75 7.76 -1.76 -6.09
N PHE A 76 8.69 -2.69 -6.08
CA PHE A 76 10.09 -2.45 -5.78
C PHE A 76 10.79 -1.89 -7.02
N VAL A 77 11.32 -0.66 -6.93
CA VAL A 77 11.89 0.11 -8.04
C VAL A 77 13.29 0.59 -7.69
N SER A 78 14.19 0.63 -8.67
CA SER A 78 15.48 1.30 -8.55
C SER A 78 15.56 2.52 -9.47
N HIS A 79 16.06 3.64 -8.93
CA HIS A 79 16.27 4.89 -9.67
C HIS A 79 17.55 5.56 -9.18
N ASN A 80 18.47 5.92 -10.11
CA ASN A 80 19.74 6.56 -9.79
C ASN A 80 20.56 5.84 -8.69
N GLY A 81 20.52 4.50 -8.66
CA GLY A 81 21.21 3.69 -7.67
C GLY A 81 20.56 3.66 -6.29
N LYS A 82 19.37 4.21 -6.13
CA LYS A 82 18.55 4.15 -4.92
C LYS A 82 17.32 3.26 -5.14
N ARG A 83 16.80 2.69 -4.06
CA ARG A 83 15.67 1.75 -4.09
C ARG A 83 14.45 2.35 -3.41
N TYR A 84 13.29 2.10 -4.01
CA TYR A 84 12.01 2.65 -3.57
C TYR A 84 10.93 1.57 -3.60
N LEU A 85 9.92 1.73 -2.74
CA LEU A 85 8.62 1.11 -2.94
C LEU A 85 7.66 2.15 -3.50
N LEU A 86 7.02 1.84 -4.61
CA LEU A 86 5.97 2.63 -5.24
C LEU A 86 4.62 1.95 -4.99
N THR A 87 3.63 2.70 -4.52
CA THR A 87 2.29 2.17 -4.24
C THR A 87 1.21 3.25 -4.38
N ALA A 88 -0.05 2.88 -4.20
CA ALA A 88 -1.15 3.85 -4.13
C ALA A 88 -1.12 4.60 -2.78
N ARG A 89 -1.41 5.91 -2.82
CA ARG A 89 -1.40 6.75 -1.62
C ARG A 89 -2.34 6.24 -0.52
N HIS A 90 -3.59 5.90 -0.89
CA HIS A 90 -4.60 5.45 0.07
C HIS A 90 -4.25 4.15 0.80
N VAL A 91 -3.25 3.40 0.31
CA VAL A 91 -2.74 2.20 1.00
C VAL A 91 -1.83 2.58 2.16
N LEU A 92 -1.10 3.71 2.07
CA LEU A 92 -0.11 4.14 3.05
C LEU A 92 -0.61 5.17 4.05
N PHE A 93 -1.56 6.03 3.66
CA PHE A 93 -1.96 7.19 4.45
C PHE A 93 -3.26 6.92 5.20
N ASP A 94 -3.27 7.22 6.49
CA ASP A 94 -4.33 6.91 7.44
C ASP A 94 -5.41 7.99 7.44
N GLU A 95 -6.41 7.84 6.56
CA GLU A 95 -7.55 8.75 6.49
C GLU A 95 -8.46 8.65 7.73
N ILE A 96 -8.58 7.46 8.33
CA ILE A 96 -9.37 7.24 9.53
C ILE A 96 -8.77 8.00 10.73
N TYR A 97 -7.45 7.94 10.86
CA TYR A 97 -6.75 8.75 11.87
C TYR A 97 -6.96 10.23 11.63
N ALA A 98 -6.86 10.70 10.38
CA ALA A 98 -7.09 12.09 10.02
C ALA A 98 -8.49 12.58 10.41
N GLU A 99 -9.54 11.80 10.09
CA GLU A 99 -10.91 12.09 10.52
C GLU A 99 -11.07 12.09 12.04
N GLY A 100 -10.56 11.08 12.72
CA GLY A 100 -10.62 10.96 14.18
C GLY A 100 -9.90 12.11 14.88
N TYR A 101 -8.77 12.53 14.38
CA TYR A 101 -8.01 13.65 14.90
C TYR A 101 -8.76 14.97 14.78
N LEU A 102 -9.40 15.23 13.63
CA LEU A 102 -10.21 16.43 13.41
C LEU A 102 -11.42 16.49 14.34
N ASN A 103 -12.13 15.39 14.46
CA ASN A 103 -13.30 15.30 15.35
C ASN A 103 -12.93 15.52 16.82
N PHE A 104 -11.76 15.09 17.24
CA PHE A 104 -11.22 15.34 18.58
C PHE A 104 -10.85 16.82 18.77
N GLU A 105 -10.18 17.41 17.81
CA GLU A 105 -9.72 18.79 17.87
C GLU A 105 -10.91 19.78 17.90
N GLU A 106 -11.94 19.56 17.12
CA GLU A 106 -13.14 20.40 17.16
C GLU A 106 -13.81 20.42 18.54
N LYS A 107 -13.77 19.31 19.28
CA LYS A 107 -14.31 19.22 20.64
C LYS A 107 -13.43 19.88 21.70
N VAL A 108 -12.12 19.85 21.52
CA VAL A 108 -11.15 20.25 22.56
C VAL A 108 -10.59 21.66 22.34
N VAL A 109 -10.61 22.16 21.12
CA VAL A 109 -9.84 23.34 20.73
C VAL A 109 -10.69 24.41 20.06
N ALA A 110 -11.65 24.94 20.78
CA ALA A 110 -12.51 26.05 20.32
C ALA A 110 -11.74 27.35 19.99
N ASN A 111 -10.44 27.45 20.32
CA ASN A 111 -9.66 28.69 20.29
C ASN A 111 -8.49 28.72 19.31
N PHE A 112 -8.37 27.76 18.38
CA PHE A 112 -7.30 27.81 17.37
C PHE A 112 -7.64 28.75 16.21
N THR A 113 -6.63 29.47 15.72
CA THR A 113 -6.75 30.23 14.48
C THR A 113 -6.97 29.28 13.30
N GLU A 114 -7.61 29.77 12.23
CA GLU A 114 -7.84 28.94 11.02
C GLU A 114 -6.52 28.40 10.41
N ASP A 115 -5.43 29.13 10.48
CA ASP A 115 -4.12 28.69 10.01
C ASP A 115 -3.60 27.46 10.78
N ILE A 116 -3.78 27.47 12.11
CA ILE A 116 -3.39 26.35 12.97
C ILE A 116 -4.27 25.13 12.66
N LYS A 117 -5.59 25.32 12.48
CA LYS A 117 -6.50 24.25 12.11
C LYS A 117 -6.13 23.62 10.76
N ASN A 118 -5.87 24.45 9.75
CA ASN A 118 -5.49 24.01 8.42
C ASN A 118 -4.17 23.23 8.42
N LYS A 119 -3.16 23.73 9.16
CA LYS A 119 -1.88 23.03 9.31
C LYS A 119 -2.07 21.65 9.94
N ARG A 120 -2.82 21.57 11.04
CA ARG A 120 -3.08 20.30 11.74
C ARG A 120 -3.90 19.32 10.91
N LEU A 121 -4.86 19.84 10.12
CA LEU A 121 -5.59 19.01 9.15
C LEU A 121 -4.63 18.42 8.11
N GLN A 122 -3.71 19.22 7.62
CA GLN A 122 -2.71 18.75 6.66
C GLN A 122 -1.77 17.71 7.29
N ASP A 123 -1.32 17.95 8.52
CA ASP A 123 -0.49 17.00 9.27
C ASP A 123 -1.23 15.66 9.48
N ALA A 124 -2.50 15.71 9.89
CA ALA A 124 -3.33 14.51 10.05
C ALA A 124 -3.50 13.73 8.75
N ARG A 125 -3.77 14.41 7.63
CA ARG A 125 -3.87 13.80 6.29
C ARG A 125 -2.57 13.19 5.79
N ASN A 126 -1.44 13.62 6.33
CA ASN A 126 -0.11 13.08 6.03
C ASN A 126 0.35 12.04 7.05
N THR A 127 -0.52 11.57 7.92
CA THR A 127 -0.21 10.47 8.83
C THR A 127 -0.22 9.15 8.07
N ILE A 128 0.86 8.41 8.20
CA ILE A 128 1.04 7.12 7.56
C ILE A 128 0.76 5.98 8.52
N PHE A 129 0.25 4.87 7.98
CA PHE A 129 0.01 3.64 8.72
C PHE A 129 1.30 3.03 9.30
N SER A 130 1.14 2.13 10.26
CA SER A 130 2.17 1.14 10.56
C SER A 130 2.26 0.15 9.42
N TYR A 131 3.37 0.16 8.69
CA TYR A 131 3.59 -0.81 7.62
C TYR A 131 3.95 -2.16 8.19
N ILE A 132 3.35 -3.19 7.64
CA ILE A 132 3.72 -4.56 7.93
C ILE A 132 3.90 -5.24 6.58
N PHE A 133 5.15 -5.41 6.18
CA PHE A 133 5.47 -6.18 4.99
C PHE A 133 5.63 -7.64 5.38
N ARG A 134 4.92 -8.51 4.68
CA ARG A 134 5.14 -9.93 4.72
C ARG A 134 5.72 -10.37 3.40
N VAL A 135 6.99 -10.62 3.44
CA VAL A 135 7.74 -11.05 2.26
C VAL A 135 8.23 -12.46 2.48
N PRO A 136 7.56 -13.48 1.91
CA PRO A 136 8.13 -14.81 1.87
C PRO A 136 9.40 -14.80 1.04
N SER A 137 10.33 -15.71 1.31
CA SER A 137 11.42 -15.97 0.40
C SER A 137 10.86 -16.43 -0.95
N LEU A 138 11.07 -15.63 -2.00
CA LEU A 138 10.55 -15.94 -3.33
C LEU A 138 11.09 -17.25 -3.88
N ASP A 139 12.36 -17.54 -3.65
CA ASP A 139 12.98 -18.77 -4.11
C ASP A 139 12.34 -20.00 -3.49
N GLU A 140 11.91 -19.92 -2.23
CA GLU A 140 11.18 -21.01 -1.58
C GLU A 140 9.75 -21.13 -2.09
N VAL A 141 9.05 -20.00 -2.26
CA VAL A 141 7.71 -19.97 -2.84
C VAL A 141 7.70 -20.55 -4.25
N LEU A 142 8.61 -20.11 -5.11
CA LEU A 142 8.71 -20.55 -6.50
C LEU A 142 9.20 -21.99 -6.64
N SER A 143 9.98 -22.50 -5.67
CA SER A 143 10.42 -23.90 -5.63
C SER A 143 9.39 -24.87 -5.09
N GLY A 144 8.22 -24.40 -4.66
CA GLY A 144 7.17 -25.23 -4.06
C GLY A 144 7.52 -25.77 -2.68
N LYS A 145 8.52 -25.23 -2.00
CA LYS A 145 8.83 -25.55 -0.62
C LYS A 145 7.75 -24.99 0.31
N ASN A 146 7.67 -25.58 1.50
CA ASN A 146 6.66 -25.19 2.49
C ASN A 146 6.91 -23.75 2.98
N VAL A 147 6.13 -22.82 2.50
CA VAL A 147 6.25 -21.37 2.74
C VAL A 147 5.95 -20.97 4.20
N ILE A 148 5.41 -21.90 4.98
CA ILE A 148 4.84 -21.64 6.30
C ILE A 148 5.91 -21.31 7.36
N GLU A 149 7.16 -21.67 7.13
CA GLU A 149 8.22 -21.58 8.15
C GLU A 149 9.13 -20.34 8.04
N GLN A 150 9.08 -19.59 6.93
CA GLN A 150 9.99 -18.45 6.73
C GLN A 150 9.25 -17.17 6.34
N GLN A 151 8.89 -16.37 7.32
CA GLN A 151 8.36 -15.03 7.11
C GLN A 151 9.32 -13.98 7.66
N SER A 152 9.80 -13.11 6.79
CA SER A 152 10.38 -11.85 7.21
C SER A 152 9.25 -10.84 7.45
N LEU A 153 9.06 -10.45 8.70
CA LEU A 153 8.15 -9.40 9.10
C LEU A 153 8.95 -8.13 9.32
N ILE A 154 8.68 -7.12 8.52
CA ILE A 154 9.31 -5.81 8.69
C ILE A 154 8.22 -4.81 9.05
N CYS A 155 8.38 -4.18 10.20
CA CYS A 155 7.49 -3.15 10.69
C CYS A 155 8.18 -1.79 10.54
N LEU A 156 7.74 -1.00 9.58
CA LEU A 156 8.03 0.42 9.54
C LEU A 156 6.98 1.11 10.41
N SER A 157 7.41 1.69 11.53
CA SER A 157 6.48 2.28 12.51
C SER A 157 5.68 3.45 11.92
N ALA A 158 4.40 3.57 12.29
CA ALA A 158 3.51 4.68 11.93
C ALA A 158 4.03 6.03 12.43
N GLY A 159 3.66 7.10 11.74
CA GLY A 159 3.97 8.46 12.18
C GLY A 159 3.65 9.52 11.13
N LEU A 160 3.81 10.76 11.51
CA LEU A 160 3.73 11.89 10.59
C LEU A 160 4.86 11.82 9.54
N VAL A 161 4.58 12.26 8.32
CA VAL A 161 5.56 12.33 7.23
C VAL A 161 6.82 13.09 7.65
N ASP A 162 6.68 14.20 8.38
CA ASP A 162 7.82 14.99 8.87
C ASP A 162 8.75 14.20 9.82
N SER A 163 8.20 13.22 10.55
CA SER A 163 8.97 12.32 11.40
C SER A 163 9.37 11.02 10.69
N ARG A 164 8.97 10.84 9.45
CA ARG A 164 9.25 9.70 8.56
C ARG A 164 9.71 10.18 7.20
N PRO A 165 10.87 10.80 7.09
CA PRO A 165 11.35 11.50 5.90
C PRO A 165 11.65 10.56 4.71
N TYR A 166 11.46 9.26 4.85
CA TYR A 166 11.58 8.25 3.81
C TYR A 166 10.28 8.00 3.02
N SER A 167 9.14 8.54 3.48
CA SER A 167 7.85 8.41 2.77
C SER A 167 7.45 9.74 2.14
N PHE A 168 7.00 9.70 0.89
CA PHE A 168 6.58 10.86 0.15
C PHE A 168 5.36 10.58 -0.72
N SER A 169 4.48 11.56 -0.82
CA SER A 169 3.25 11.46 -1.62
C SER A 169 2.81 12.82 -2.11
N ASN A 170 2.25 12.87 -3.30
CA ASN A 170 1.54 14.04 -3.79
C ASN A 170 0.05 13.92 -3.42
N PRO A 171 -0.53 14.89 -2.66
CA PRO A 171 -1.93 14.83 -2.22
C PRO A 171 -2.97 14.82 -3.35
N HIS A 172 -2.60 15.32 -4.55
CA HIS A 172 -3.49 15.38 -5.71
C HIS A 172 -3.45 14.13 -6.58
N LEU A 173 -2.50 13.23 -6.31
CA LEU A 173 -2.33 11.96 -7.00
C LEU A 173 -2.44 10.83 -5.99
N ASP A 174 -3.09 9.77 -6.38
CA ASP A 174 -3.16 8.55 -5.55
C ASP A 174 -1.88 7.71 -5.72
N LEU A 175 -0.72 8.33 -5.49
CA LEU A 175 0.60 7.71 -5.54
C LEU A 175 1.41 8.06 -4.30
N ALA A 176 2.19 7.11 -3.82
CA ALA A 176 3.15 7.29 -2.75
C ALA A 176 4.40 6.46 -2.99
N ILE A 177 5.52 6.92 -2.45
CA ILE A 177 6.80 6.20 -2.45
C ILE A 177 7.34 6.09 -1.02
N ILE A 178 8.12 5.02 -0.81
CA ILE A 178 8.94 4.82 0.38
C ILE A 178 10.37 4.66 -0.12
N SER A 179 11.29 5.52 0.34
CA SER A 179 12.72 5.36 0.09
C SER A 179 13.27 4.24 0.97
N LEU A 180 13.94 3.26 0.37
CA LEU A 180 14.52 2.12 1.07
C LEU A 180 16.03 2.25 1.33
N ASP A 181 16.65 3.30 0.83
CA ASP A 181 18.07 3.59 1.07
C ASP A 181 18.29 4.72 2.08
N ASP A 182 17.25 5.15 2.79
CA ASP A 182 17.39 6.01 3.95
C ASP A 182 17.92 5.21 5.16
N TYR A 183 18.57 5.91 6.08
CA TYR A 183 19.26 5.32 7.24
C TYR A 183 18.42 4.29 8.02
N THR A 184 17.11 4.52 8.12
CA THR A 184 16.19 3.64 8.87
C THR A 184 15.59 2.51 8.05
N THR A 185 15.78 2.51 6.72
CA THR A 185 15.11 1.56 5.80
C THR A 185 16.09 0.78 4.93
N LYS A 186 17.38 1.11 4.98
CA LYS A 186 18.41 0.53 4.13
C LYS A 186 18.54 -0.98 4.28
N ASP A 187 18.55 -1.48 5.50
CA ASP A 187 18.67 -2.91 5.78
C ASP A 187 17.52 -3.70 5.18
N PHE A 188 16.32 -3.08 5.10
CA PHE A 188 15.15 -3.70 4.48
C PHE A 188 15.32 -3.94 2.99
N ALA A 189 15.89 -3.02 2.24
CA ALA A 189 16.13 -3.21 0.82
C ALA A 189 17.13 -4.34 0.56
N ASP A 190 18.18 -4.43 1.37
CA ASP A 190 19.18 -5.48 1.30
C ASP A 190 18.57 -6.85 1.66
N GLU A 191 17.68 -6.91 2.66
CA GLU A 191 16.93 -8.13 3.00
C GLU A 191 16.00 -8.58 1.87
N LEU A 192 15.29 -7.65 1.21
CA LEU A 192 14.45 -7.97 0.05
C LEU A 192 15.25 -8.65 -1.06
N GLU A 193 16.39 -8.07 -1.41
CA GLU A 193 17.26 -8.64 -2.47
C GLU A 193 17.83 -10.00 -2.02
N ALA A 194 18.20 -10.16 -0.75
CA ALA A 194 18.74 -11.41 -0.21
C ALA A 194 17.74 -12.57 -0.26
N ILE A 195 16.43 -12.28 -0.21
CA ILE A 195 15.36 -13.29 -0.30
C ILE A 195 14.77 -13.41 -1.72
N GLY A 196 15.42 -12.82 -2.72
CA GLY A 196 15.12 -13.02 -4.14
C GLY A 196 14.25 -11.98 -4.81
N TYR A 197 13.88 -10.86 -4.14
CA TYR A 197 13.21 -9.75 -4.78
C TYR A 197 14.19 -8.93 -5.63
N ILE A 198 13.71 -8.40 -6.75
CA ILE A 198 14.54 -7.68 -7.72
C ILE A 198 13.87 -6.34 -8.02
N PRO A 199 14.53 -5.20 -7.76
CA PRO A 199 13.97 -3.91 -8.09
C PRO A 199 13.91 -3.71 -9.60
N VAL A 200 12.76 -3.20 -10.08
CA VAL A 200 12.60 -2.82 -11.49
C VAL A 200 13.37 -1.53 -11.73
N PRO A 201 14.31 -1.51 -12.69
CA PRO A 201 15.03 -0.29 -13.01
C PRO A 201 14.12 0.74 -13.67
N SER A 202 14.33 2.01 -13.35
CA SER A 202 13.48 3.12 -13.82
C SER A 202 13.52 3.37 -15.34
N ASP A 203 14.46 2.79 -16.07
CA ASP A 203 14.50 2.78 -17.54
C ASP A 203 13.41 1.87 -18.16
N LEU A 204 12.84 0.97 -17.37
CA LEU A 204 11.65 0.20 -17.75
C LEU A 204 10.34 0.93 -17.47
N ILE A 205 10.36 2.15 -16.97
CA ILE A 205 9.18 2.97 -16.71
C ILE A 205 8.92 3.88 -17.91
N GLU A 206 7.82 3.65 -18.64
CA GLU A 206 7.33 4.55 -19.68
C GLU A 206 6.43 5.64 -19.10
N ASP A 207 6.00 6.62 -19.89
CA ASP A 207 5.14 7.71 -19.40
C ASP A 207 3.67 7.29 -19.22
N GLY A 208 3.25 6.24 -19.90
CA GLY A 208 1.91 5.67 -19.89
C GLY A 208 1.75 4.64 -21.00
N PRO A 209 0.55 4.09 -21.21
CA PRO A 209 0.30 3.13 -22.27
C PRO A 209 0.39 3.79 -23.66
N THR A 210 0.67 2.96 -24.67
CA THR A 210 0.89 3.42 -26.04
C THR A 210 -0.37 3.94 -26.70
N GLU A 211 -1.49 3.22 -26.56
CA GLU A 211 -2.77 3.54 -27.22
C GLU A 211 -3.97 2.90 -26.52
N GLU A 212 -5.18 3.32 -26.89
CA GLU A 212 -6.40 2.60 -26.55
C GLU A 212 -6.45 1.26 -27.27
N GLY A 213 -6.88 0.22 -26.54
CA GLY A 213 -6.89 -1.16 -27.03
C GLY A 213 -5.58 -1.92 -26.79
N ALA A 214 -4.51 -1.26 -26.32
CA ALA A 214 -3.26 -1.94 -25.96
C ALA A 214 -3.50 -3.03 -24.90
N ASP A 215 -2.90 -4.20 -25.10
CA ASP A 215 -2.94 -5.31 -24.16
C ASP A 215 -2.03 -5.02 -22.96
N ILE A 216 -2.58 -5.10 -21.77
CA ILE A 216 -1.90 -4.83 -20.50
C ILE A 216 -2.17 -5.91 -19.48
N PHE A 217 -1.28 -6.01 -18.49
CA PHE A 217 -1.56 -6.84 -17.32
C PHE A 217 -1.08 -6.16 -16.03
N THR A 218 -1.64 -6.58 -14.91
CA THR A 218 -1.18 -6.17 -13.57
C THR A 218 -0.82 -7.40 -12.75
N ILE A 219 0.03 -7.19 -11.76
CA ILE A 219 0.36 -8.17 -10.73
C ILE A 219 0.14 -7.52 -9.38
N GLY A 220 -0.55 -8.22 -8.48
CA GLY A 220 -0.82 -7.69 -7.14
C GLY A 220 -1.32 -8.77 -6.19
N PHE A 221 -1.82 -8.31 -5.04
CA PHE A 221 -2.26 -9.19 -3.95
C PHE A 221 -3.75 -8.98 -3.63
N PRO A 222 -4.68 -9.31 -4.56
CA PRO A 222 -6.10 -9.19 -4.30
C PRO A 222 -6.51 -10.13 -3.16
N GLY A 223 -7.04 -9.58 -2.06
CA GLY A 223 -7.29 -10.31 -0.83
C GLY A 223 -8.19 -11.54 -0.98
N ALA A 224 -9.08 -11.55 -1.99
CA ALA A 224 -9.96 -12.68 -2.25
C ALA A 224 -9.27 -13.89 -2.90
N THR A 225 -8.16 -13.69 -3.63
CA THR A 225 -7.55 -14.74 -4.48
C THR A 225 -6.05 -14.93 -4.23
N SER A 226 -5.39 -14.02 -3.53
CA SER A 226 -3.96 -14.12 -3.24
C SER A 226 -3.65 -14.92 -1.98
N LEU A 227 -4.61 -15.06 -1.07
CA LEU A 227 -4.42 -15.75 0.21
C LEU A 227 -4.28 -17.25 0.00
N ILE A 228 -3.16 -17.82 0.47
CA ILE A 228 -2.85 -19.24 0.32
C ILE A 228 -2.76 -20.01 1.65
N GLY A 229 -2.73 -19.31 2.77
CA GLY A 229 -2.63 -19.96 4.07
C GLY A 229 -2.53 -18.97 5.23
N THR A 230 -2.42 -19.53 6.44
CA THR A 230 -2.25 -18.77 7.68
C THR A 230 -1.08 -19.35 8.47
N SER A 231 -0.36 -18.48 9.19
CA SER A 231 0.64 -18.91 10.18
C SER A 231 0.09 -18.80 11.60
N ASN A 232 0.59 -19.63 12.50
CA ASN A 232 0.39 -19.45 13.93
C ASN A 232 1.42 -18.44 14.43
N LEU A 233 0.99 -17.19 14.66
CA LEU A 233 1.80 -16.18 15.32
C LEU A 233 1.47 -16.19 16.82
N ASP A 234 2.51 -16.05 17.64
CA ASP A 234 2.33 -15.82 19.06
C ASP A 234 1.53 -14.52 19.31
N SER A 235 0.71 -14.56 20.34
CA SER A 235 -0.35 -13.58 20.63
C SER A 235 0.09 -12.09 20.59
N VAL A 236 1.31 -11.76 20.95
CA VAL A 236 1.80 -10.37 21.02
C VAL A 236 2.12 -9.80 19.62
N SER A 237 2.59 -10.63 18.71
CA SER A 237 2.88 -10.24 17.32
C SER A 237 1.62 -10.17 16.44
N ALA A 238 0.57 -10.89 16.84
CA ALA A 238 -0.66 -11.03 16.08
C ALA A 238 -1.47 -9.71 15.94
N HIS A 239 -1.25 -8.74 16.86
CA HIS A 239 -2.00 -7.48 16.84
C HIS A 239 -1.57 -6.52 15.73
N ARG A 240 -0.34 -6.65 15.27
CA ARG A 240 0.22 -5.74 14.27
C ARG A 240 0.49 -6.41 12.94
N ALA A 241 0.43 -7.73 12.90
CA ALA A 241 0.72 -8.52 11.73
C ALA A 241 -0.44 -9.48 11.42
N SER A 242 -0.85 -9.60 10.15
CA SER A 242 -1.83 -10.62 9.78
C SER A 242 -1.17 -12.01 9.76
N ASN A 243 -1.99 -13.06 9.93
CA ASN A 243 -1.53 -14.44 9.85
C ASN A 243 -1.53 -14.97 8.42
N TYR A 244 -1.88 -14.15 7.43
CA TYR A 244 -2.13 -14.60 6.08
C TYR A 244 -0.88 -14.61 5.24
N PHE A 245 -0.74 -15.64 4.43
CA PHE A 245 0.22 -15.72 3.33
C PHE A 245 -0.46 -15.39 2.03
N SER A 246 0.20 -14.62 1.19
CA SER A 246 -0.32 -14.20 -0.09
C SER A 246 0.70 -14.46 -1.19
N LEU A 247 0.23 -14.94 -2.33
CA LEU A 247 1.01 -15.00 -3.58
C LEU A 247 0.51 -13.93 -4.54
N PRO A 248 1.41 -13.36 -5.37
CA PRO A 248 1.01 -12.39 -6.37
C PRO A 248 0.15 -13.05 -7.45
N VAL A 249 -0.96 -12.38 -7.78
CA VAL A 249 -1.92 -12.80 -8.81
C VAL A 249 -1.85 -11.86 -9.99
N SER A 250 -1.77 -12.42 -11.19
CA SER A 250 -1.79 -11.64 -12.44
C SER A 250 -3.22 -11.50 -12.97
N SER A 251 -3.55 -10.32 -13.48
CA SER A 251 -4.82 -10.03 -14.16
C SER A 251 -4.54 -9.31 -15.47
N TRP A 252 -5.25 -9.67 -16.54
CA TRP A 252 -5.08 -9.13 -17.88
C TRP A 252 -6.27 -8.29 -18.29
N GLY A 253 -6.05 -7.34 -19.19
CA GLY A 253 -7.07 -6.48 -19.78
C GLY A 253 -6.51 -5.58 -20.87
N ARG A 254 -7.30 -4.58 -21.27
CA ARG A 254 -6.92 -3.61 -22.30
C ARG A 254 -7.16 -2.18 -21.84
N VAL A 255 -6.41 -1.26 -22.42
CA VAL A 255 -6.65 0.17 -22.26
C VAL A 255 -7.99 0.54 -22.90
N SER A 256 -8.95 0.98 -22.11
CA SER A 256 -10.31 1.28 -22.56
C SER A 256 -10.53 2.77 -22.84
N MET A 257 -9.82 3.66 -22.14
CA MET A 257 -9.87 5.10 -22.34
C MET A 257 -8.53 5.72 -21.97
N LEU A 258 -7.95 6.44 -22.90
CA LEU A 258 -6.69 7.14 -22.74
C LEU A 258 -6.86 8.60 -23.18
N HIS A 259 -6.50 9.55 -22.29
CA HIS A 259 -6.53 10.97 -22.62
C HIS A 259 -5.25 11.66 -22.13
N THR A 260 -4.67 12.51 -22.97
CA THR A 260 -3.37 13.14 -22.70
C THR A 260 -3.38 14.04 -21.46
N LEU A 261 -4.49 14.76 -21.21
CA LEU A 261 -4.60 15.71 -20.10
C LEU A 261 -4.96 15.05 -18.76
N LEU A 262 -5.42 13.79 -18.77
CA LEU A 262 -5.78 13.10 -17.53
C LEU A 262 -4.56 12.44 -16.90
N PRO A 263 -4.38 12.51 -15.57
CA PRO A 263 -3.31 11.83 -14.87
C PRO A 263 -3.51 10.31 -14.79
N PHE A 264 -4.63 9.82 -15.26
CA PHE A 264 -5.02 8.41 -15.24
C PHE A 264 -5.60 7.97 -16.58
N TYR A 265 -5.75 6.68 -16.72
CA TYR A 265 -6.52 6.02 -17.79
C TYR A 265 -7.41 4.92 -17.21
N TRP A 266 -8.38 4.48 -18.00
CA TRP A 266 -9.24 3.34 -17.67
C TRP A 266 -8.85 2.10 -18.47
N CYS A 267 -8.96 0.94 -17.84
CA CYS A 267 -8.82 -0.35 -18.52
C CYS A 267 -9.91 -1.33 -18.06
N ASP A 268 -10.21 -2.30 -18.90
CA ASP A 268 -11.20 -3.37 -18.68
C ASP A 268 -10.59 -4.57 -17.93
N MET A 269 -9.81 -4.28 -16.91
CA MET A 269 -9.08 -5.27 -16.13
C MET A 269 -9.79 -5.56 -14.80
N SER A 270 -9.90 -6.84 -14.45
CA SER A 270 -10.42 -7.25 -13.16
C SER A 270 -9.40 -6.96 -12.05
N ILE A 271 -9.73 -6.00 -11.20
CA ILE A 271 -8.96 -5.67 -9.99
C ILE A 271 -9.86 -5.75 -8.77
N TYR A 272 -9.27 -6.04 -7.62
CA TYR A 272 -9.96 -6.16 -6.34
C TYR A 272 -9.15 -5.44 -5.24
N PRO A 273 -9.73 -5.19 -4.05
CA PRO A 273 -8.99 -4.70 -2.89
C PRO A 273 -7.73 -5.52 -2.64
N GLY A 274 -6.60 -4.84 -2.54
CA GLY A 274 -5.27 -5.44 -2.47
C GLY A 274 -4.45 -5.29 -3.76
N ASN A 275 -5.07 -5.05 -4.92
CA ASN A 275 -4.36 -4.69 -6.15
C ASN A 275 -3.86 -3.23 -6.17
N SER A 276 -4.40 -2.35 -5.31
CA SER A 276 -3.99 -0.94 -5.23
C SER A 276 -2.48 -0.82 -5.02
N GLY A 277 -1.84 -0.01 -5.85
CA GLY A 277 -0.38 0.12 -5.91
C GLY A 277 0.34 -0.89 -6.81
N GLY A 278 -0.38 -1.90 -7.34
CA GLY A 278 0.17 -2.87 -8.28
C GLY A 278 0.61 -2.24 -9.61
N PRO A 279 1.71 -2.73 -10.21
CA PRO A 279 2.18 -2.27 -11.51
C PRO A 279 1.22 -2.68 -12.63
N VAL A 280 1.08 -1.82 -13.63
CA VAL A 280 0.44 -2.15 -14.92
C VAL A 280 1.51 -2.15 -15.99
N ILE A 281 1.59 -3.27 -16.72
CA ILE A 281 2.66 -3.56 -17.65
C ILE A 281 2.10 -3.70 -19.06
N GLU A 282 2.76 -3.06 -20.02
CA GLU A 282 2.59 -3.19 -21.47
C GLU A 282 3.94 -3.54 -22.09
N ASN A 283 4.00 -4.61 -22.88
CA ASN A 283 5.23 -5.00 -23.61
C ASN A 283 6.49 -5.03 -22.72
N GLY A 284 6.35 -5.45 -21.45
CA GLY A 284 7.48 -5.53 -20.51
C GLY A 284 7.91 -4.19 -19.90
N LYS A 285 7.16 -3.13 -20.12
CA LYS A 285 7.39 -1.80 -19.55
C LYS A 285 6.30 -1.43 -18.55
N LEU A 286 6.65 -0.73 -17.51
CA LEU A 286 5.70 -0.16 -16.56
C LEU A 286 5.01 1.05 -17.19
N VAL A 287 3.68 1.00 -17.31
CA VAL A 287 2.86 2.05 -17.93
C VAL A 287 1.84 2.65 -16.97
N GLY A 288 1.68 2.07 -15.78
CA GLY A 288 0.74 2.58 -14.79
C GLY A 288 0.84 1.91 -13.43
N VAL A 289 0.11 2.50 -12.47
CA VAL A 289 -0.07 2.00 -11.11
C VAL A 289 -1.56 1.90 -10.80
N VAL A 290 -2.01 0.76 -10.33
CA VAL A 290 -3.43 0.51 -9.98
C VAL A 290 -3.83 1.43 -8.83
N SER A 291 -4.91 2.21 -9.03
CA SER A 291 -5.45 3.12 -8.01
C SER A 291 -6.81 2.64 -7.50
N ALA A 292 -7.79 2.48 -8.35
CA ALA A 292 -9.16 2.20 -7.92
C ALA A 292 -9.93 1.36 -8.95
N GLN A 293 -10.98 0.73 -8.47
CA GLN A 293 -12.00 0.09 -9.33
C GLN A 293 -13.19 1.04 -9.48
N ALA A 294 -13.74 1.11 -10.68
CA ALA A 294 -14.96 1.87 -10.92
C ALA A 294 -16.14 1.26 -10.16
N VAL A 295 -16.99 2.14 -9.65
CA VAL A 295 -18.21 1.78 -8.93
C VAL A 295 -19.42 2.45 -9.55
N LEU A 296 -20.55 1.77 -9.56
CA LEU A 296 -21.84 2.32 -9.97
C LEU A 296 -22.81 2.26 -8.79
N PRO A 297 -23.62 3.31 -8.56
CA PRO A 297 -24.72 3.25 -7.61
C PRO A 297 -25.76 2.24 -8.09
N ILE A 298 -26.42 1.56 -7.17
CA ILE A 298 -27.56 0.68 -7.49
C ILE A 298 -28.81 1.55 -7.54
N ASP A 299 -29.51 1.55 -8.67
CA ASP A 299 -30.67 2.45 -8.94
C ASP A 299 -31.73 2.41 -7.83
N ALA A 300 -32.02 1.22 -7.29
CA ALA A 300 -33.01 1.06 -6.21
C ALA A 300 -32.55 1.63 -4.85
N VAL A 301 -31.23 1.67 -4.60
CA VAL A 301 -30.63 2.15 -3.34
C VAL A 301 -29.31 2.86 -3.67
N PRO A 302 -29.33 4.14 -4.05
CA PRO A 302 -28.14 4.86 -4.51
C PRO A 302 -26.97 4.94 -3.51
N GLN A 303 -27.23 4.71 -2.22
CA GLN A 303 -26.22 4.64 -1.18
C GLN A 303 -25.39 3.35 -1.26
N ILE A 304 -25.90 2.32 -1.95
CA ILE A 304 -25.19 1.08 -2.19
C ILE A 304 -24.59 1.14 -3.59
N THR A 305 -23.30 0.84 -3.70
CA THR A 305 -22.58 0.80 -4.98
C THR A 305 -22.18 -0.62 -5.33
N THR A 306 -22.15 -0.94 -6.61
CA THR A 306 -21.56 -2.15 -7.14
C THR A 306 -20.27 -1.84 -7.88
N ARG A 307 -19.32 -2.75 -7.82
CA ARG A 307 -18.06 -2.63 -8.58
C ARG A 307 -18.27 -3.14 -10.00
N ILE A 308 -17.69 -2.44 -10.94
CA ILE A 308 -17.68 -2.85 -12.35
C ILE A 308 -16.23 -3.16 -12.76
N PRO A 309 -16.02 -4.01 -13.79
CA PRO A 309 -14.70 -4.49 -14.19
C PRO A 309 -13.92 -3.43 -15.00
N PHE A 310 -13.86 -2.21 -14.47
CA PHE A 310 -13.02 -1.14 -15.00
C PHE A 310 -12.07 -0.67 -13.90
N ALA A 311 -10.79 -0.67 -14.22
CA ALA A 311 -9.73 -0.21 -13.33
C ALA A 311 -9.27 1.19 -13.71
N LYS A 312 -9.11 2.06 -12.70
CA LYS A 312 -8.46 3.36 -12.80
C LYS A 312 -6.97 3.19 -12.54
N ILE A 313 -6.17 3.57 -13.49
CA ILE A 313 -4.72 3.42 -13.46
C ILE A 313 -4.06 4.78 -13.53
N ILE A 314 -3.19 5.12 -12.59
CA ILE A 314 -2.40 6.35 -12.62
C ILE A 314 -1.23 6.16 -13.58
N LYS A 315 -1.00 7.14 -14.46
CA LYS A 315 0.10 7.11 -15.44
C LYS A 315 1.46 7.18 -14.75
N THR A 316 2.41 6.45 -15.25
CA THR A 316 3.77 6.33 -14.70
C THR A 316 4.62 7.58 -14.84
N THR A 317 4.28 8.51 -15.72
CA THR A 317 4.93 9.83 -15.77
C THR A 317 4.85 10.56 -14.42
N PHE A 318 3.78 10.34 -13.65
CA PHE A 318 3.62 10.92 -12.31
C PHE A 318 4.42 10.17 -11.25
N ALA A 319 4.67 8.88 -11.44
CA ALA A 319 5.55 8.11 -10.55
C ALA A 319 7.01 8.55 -10.65
N LYS A 320 7.52 8.77 -11.87
CA LYS A 320 8.85 9.35 -12.09
C LYS A 320 9.00 10.71 -11.42
N LYS A 321 8.05 11.62 -11.69
CA LYS A 321 8.04 12.95 -11.07
C LYS A 321 8.03 12.89 -9.55
N LEU A 322 7.28 11.96 -8.97
CA LEU A 322 7.20 11.80 -7.52
C LEU A 322 8.56 11.43 -6.92
N ILE A 323 9.33 10.53 -7.57
CA ILE A 323 10.67 10.15 -7.16
C ILE A 323 11.63 11.36 -7.28
N GLU A 324 11.60 12.07 -8.41
CA GLU A 324 12.43 13.25 -8.66
C GLU A 324 12.14 14.38 -7.65
N GLU A 325 10.86 14.64 -7.37
CA GLU A 325 10.44 15.62 -6.36
C GLU A 325 10.96 15.25 -4.96
N PHE A 326 10.85 13.97 -4.59
CA PHE A 326 11.40 13.47 -3.33
C PHE A 326 12.93 13.65 -3.27
N GLU A 327 13.67 13.27 -4.30
CA GLU A 327 15.13 13.44 -4.34
C GLU A 327 15.53 14.92 -4.25
N ALA A 328 14.77 15.81 -4.89
CA ALA A 328 15.00 17.26 -4.81
C ALA A 328 14.80 17.83 -3.39
N THR A 329 13.89 17.25 -2.60
CA THR A 329 13.70 17.68 -1.18
C THR A 329 14.88 17.28 -0.29
N LYS A 330 15.57 16.18 -0.60
CA LYS A 330 16.73 15.68 0.13
C LYS A 330 18.03 16.42 -0.18
N SER A 331 18.07 17.10 -1.32
CA SER A 331 19.27 17.84 -1.77
C SER A 331 19.34 19.27 -1.22
N LYS A 332 18.32 19.72 -0.50
CA LYS A 332 18.25 21.02 0.19
C LYS A 332 18.59 20.88 1.66
#